data_a2eb687807bd989157a51e2db7e781ba
#
_entry.id   a2eb687807bd989157a51e2db7e781ba
#
_cell.length_a   1.000
_cell.length_b   1.000
_cell.length_c   1.000
_cell.angle_alpha   90.00
_cell.angle_beta   90.00
_cell.angle_gamma   90.00
#
_symmetry.space_group_name_H-M   'P 1'
#
loop_
_entity.id
_entity.type
_entity.pdbx_description
1 polymer ?
#
loop_
_entity_poly.entity_id
_entity_poly.type
_entity_poly.pdbx_seq_one_letter_code
_entity_poly.pdbx_strand_id
1 'polypeptide(L)'
;MNTRAALFALCALGLVARPARAQEVLDRIVAIVGTRAILASEVEEEFVQAQAQGQPLPPDSASRMAIRRQILDRIIELEVLVQQAQRDTAIKITEQEVLDQVEQTYQNVRKQFRSENEFRDQIRQAHFGSIEEWRRWLADQQRRELYAQRLIEAQKQAGKLRPIPPTDAQMREFWEQNKDQQPRRPETVSFRQIVIRPVPDSAAKRIARARAESLMVELRRGADFATAAKRFSDDSGSAAQGGELGWFRRGVMVKEFEDMAFHLRPGEISPVVETPFGFHIIKVERTQPAEILARHILITPEISSAQVVIARHLADSLHDLLVQDPVGSGVTLGSKFDQLAKTYADPLEPKLAEDAPLTELPPEYQQLFTNDTTLGLKPVVAEGLNTQHMKIVVLEVTARKGAGELAYEDVKLRIRASLSDQLAIKHFVDQLKRQTYIDIRL
;
A
#
# COMPACT_ATOMS: atom_id res chain seq x y z
N MET A 1 -7.57 -3.23 -1.50
CA MET A 1 -8.83 -3.46 -0.74
C MET A 1 -9.73 -2.26 -1.02
N ASN A 2 -10.57 -2.36 -2.03
CA ASN A 2 -11.49 -1.29 -2.38
C ASN A 2 -12.88 -1.67 -1.86
N THR A 3 -13.27 -1.05 -0.76
CA THR A 3 -14.65 -1.05 -0.29
C THR A 3 -15.47 -0.19 -1.25
N ARG A 4 -16.08 -0.81 -2.26
CA ARG A 4 -17.08 -0.13 -3.08
C ARG A 4 -18.37 -0.04 -2.29
N ALA A 5 -18.74 1.20 -1.95
CA ALA A 5 -20.00 1.55 -1.32
C ALA A 5 -21.17 1.09 -2.21
N ALA A 6 -22.12 0.36 -1.61
CA ALA A 6 -23.36 -0.02 -2.23
C ALA A 6 -24.22 1.22 -2.51
N LEU A 7 -24.40 1.59 -3.78
CA LEU A 7 -25.36 2.58 -4.23
C LEU A 7 -26.73 1.90 -4.36
N PHE A 8 -27.70 2.30 -3.54
CA PHE A 8 -29.12 1.98 -3.73
C PHE A 8 -29.71 2.91 -4.79
N ALA A 9 -29.93 2.41 -5.98
CA ALA A 9 -30.77 3.08 -6.98
C ALA A 9 -32.08 2.32 -7.10
N LEU A 10 -33.17 2.88 -6.59
CA LEU A 10 -34.53 2.35 -6.77
C LEU A 10 -35.25 3.12 -7.87
N CYS A 11 -35.64 2.43 -8.93
CA CYS A 11 -36.59 2.91 -9.90
C CYS A 11 -38.03 2.66 -9.40
N ALA A 12 -38.82 3.72 -9.31
CA ALA A 12 -40.25 3.66 -8.99
C ALA A 12 -41.06 3.05 -10.14
N LEU A 13 -41.58 1.85 -9.97
CA LEU A 13 -42.68 1.33 -10.77
C LEU A 13 -43.99 1.40 -9.94
N GLY A 14 -44.89 2.29 -10.36
CA GLY A 14 -46.20 2.40 -9.77
C GLY A 14 -47.04 1.11 -9.99
N LEU A 15 -47.38 0.44 -8.92
CA LEU A 15 -48.35 -0.65 -8.90
C LEU A 15 -49.61 -0.20 -8.19
N VAL A 16 -50.70 -0.28 -8.93
CA VAL A 16 -52.09 -0.09 -8.48
C VAL A 16 -52.41 -1.13 -7.39
N ALA A 17 -52.62 -0.67 -6.16
CA ALA A 17 -52.97 -1.52 -5.02
C ALA A 17 -54.36 -2.08 -5.16
N ARG A 18 -54.51 -3.36 -5.33
CA ARG A 18 -55.72 -4.14 -4.95
C ARG A 18 -55.55 -4.54 -3.49
N PRO A 19 -56.60 -4.47 -2.64
CA PRO A 19 -56.47 -4.95 -1.26
C PRO A 19 -56.33 -6.46 -1.26
N ALA A 20 -55.13 -6.95 -1.12
CA ALA A 20 -54.88 -8.34 -0.83
C ALA A 20 -55.11 -8.58 0.66
N ARG A 21 -55.97 -9.54 0.99
CA ARG A 21 -56.08 -10.15 2.31
C ARG A 21 -54.65 -10.53 2.74
N ALA A 22 -54.23 -10.10 3.93
CA ALA A 22 -52.98 -10.52 4.54
C ALA A 22 -53.02 -12.05 4.74
N GLN A 23 -52.51 -12.77 3.76
CA GLN A 23 -52.13 -14.17 3.93
C GLN A 23 -50.80 -14.10 4.66
N GLU A 24 -50.74 -14.62 5.85
CA GLU A 24 -49.44 -14.89 6.51
C GLU A 24 -48.64 -15.79 5.56
N VAL A 25 -47.80 -15.20 4.76
CA VAL A 25 -46.85 -15.94 3.93
C VAL A 25 -45.79 -16.45 4.91
N LEU A 26 -45.98 -17.68 5.38
CA LEU A 26 -44.92 -18.42 6.05
C LEU A 26 -43.73 -18.47 5.09
N ASP A 27 -42.64 -17.84 5.48
CA ASP A 27 -41.43 -17.78 4.66
C ASP A 27 -40.89 -19.20 4.43
N ARG A 28 -40.62 -19.54 3.17
CA ARG A 28 -40.26 -20.89 2.78
C ARG A 28 -38.80 -21.18 3.12
N ILE A 29 -38.55 -22.30 3.82
CA ILE A 29 -37.20 -22.80 4.04
C ILE A 29 -36.65 -23.34 2.71
N VAL A 30 -35.56 -22.77 2.22
CA VAL A 30 -34.88 -23.15 0.97
C VAL A 30 -33.63 -23.99 1.24
N ALA A 31 -33.05 -23.94 2.44
CA ALA A 31 -32.03 -24.89 2.86
C ALA A 31 -31.98 -25.02 4.39
N ILE A 32 -31.43 -26.13 4.86
CA ILE A 32 -31.07 -26.34 6.29
C ILE A 32 -29.55 -26.62 6.33
N VAL A 33 -28.81 -25.86 7.12
CA VAL A 33 -27.38 -26.04 7.31
C VAL A 33 -27.12 -26.25 8.81
N GLY A 34 -26.74 -27.47 9.18
CA GLY A 34 -26.61 -27.83 10.60
C GLY A 34 -27.89 -27.58 11.36
N THR A 35 -27.90 -26.57 12.22
CA THR A 35 -29.07 -26.20 13.06
C THR A 35 -29.84 -24.98 12.53
N ARG A 36 -29.35 -24.33 11.45
CA ARG A 36 -29.97 -23.12 10.90
C ARG A 36 -30.80 -23.42 9.63
N ALA A 37 -32.02 -22.89 9.59
CA ALA A 37 -32.82 -22.80 8.38
C ALA A 37 -32.47 -21.51 7.63
N ILE A 38 -32.28 -21.62 6.30
CA ILE A 38 -32.13 -20.50 5.39
C ILE A 38 -33.49 -20.30 4.70
N LEU A 39 -33.96 -19.05 4.69
CA LEU A 39 -35.28 -18.67 4.19
C LEU A 39 -35.20 -18.17 2.75
N ALA A 40 -36.31 -18.28 2.03
CA ALA A 40 -36.41 -17.76 0.67
C ALA A 40 -36.23 -16.23 0.62
N SER A 41 -36.72 -15.53 1.65
CA SER A 41 -36.54 -14.09 1.80
C SER A 41 -35.06 -13.69 1.86
N GLU A 42 -34.22 -14.42 2.59
CA GLU A 42 -32.78 -14.14 2.69
C GLU A 42 -32.10 -14.21 1.32
N VAL A 43 -32.47 -15.18 0.49
CA VAL A 43 -31.96 -15.32 -0.88
C VAL A 43 -32.45 -14.19 -1.78
N GLU A 44 -33.72 -13.80 -1.63
CA GLU A 44 -34.31 -12.74 -2.43
C GLU A 44 -33.76 -11.36 -2.05
N GLU A 45 -33.51 -11.09 -0.76
CA GLU A 45 -32.86 -9.87 -0.28
C GLU A 45 -31.46 -9.70 -0.89
N GLU A 46 -30.62 -10.74 -0.86
CA GLU A 46 -29.32 -10.68 -1.52
C GLU A 46 -29.41 -10.55 -3.04
N PHE A 47 -30.40 -11.18 -3.65
CA PHE A 47 -30.64 -11.04 -5.09
C PHE A 47 -31.01 -9.59 -5.47
N VAL A 48 -31.90 -8.95 -4.72
CA VAL A 48 -32.29 -7.54 -4.92
C VAL A 48 -31.10 -6.61 -4.66
N GLN A 49 -30.30 -6.90 -3.64
CA GLN A 49 -29.10 -6.13 -3.31
C GLN A 49 -28.05 -6.21 -4.43
N ALA A 50 -27.84 -7.38 -5.03
CA ALA A 50 -26.95 -7.55 -6.18
C ALA A 50 -27.40 -6.72 -7.39
N GLN A 51 -28.72 -6.63 -7.63
CA GLN A 51 -29.28 -5.75 -8.65
C GLN A 51 -29.04 -4.26 -8.37
N ALA A 52 -29.24 -3.84 -7.13
CA ALA A 52 -28.98 -2.46 -6.71
C ALA A 52 -27.50 -2.05 -6.88
N GLN A 53 -26.59 -3.02 -6.87
CA GLN A 53 -25.15 -2.83 -7.11
C GLN A 53 -24.78 -2.80 -8.62
N GLY A 54 -25.79 -2.79 -9.51
CA GLY A 54 -25.59 -2.64 -10.95
C GLY A 54 -25.39 -3.96 -11.72
N GLN A 55 -25.67 -5.12 -11.11
CA GLN A 55 -25.74 -6.36 -11.88
C GLN A 55 -26.97 -6.36 -12.77
N PRO A 56 -26.83 -6.47 -14.10
CA PRO A 56 -27.98 -6.47 -15.00
C PRO A 56 -28.86 -7.70 -14.72
N LEU A 57 -30.16 -7.48 -14.65
CA LEU A 57 -31.14 -8.56 -14.56
C LEU A 57 -31.11 -9.42 -15.85
N PRO A 58 -30.84 -10.71 -15.74
CA PRO A 58 -31.03 -11.57 -16.89
C PRO A 58 -32.49 -11.57 -17.33
N PRO A 59 -32.76 -11.53 -18.64
CA PRO A 59 -34.12 -11.45 -19.16
C PRO A 59 -34.94 -12.72 -18.90
N ASP A 60 -34.29 -13.85 -18.81
CA ASP A 60 -34.94 -15.16 -18.68
C ASP A 60 -35.01 -15.66 -17.23
N SER A 61 -36.03 -16.48 -16.94
CA SER A 61 -36.25 -17.02 -15.60
C SER A 61 -35.21 -18.06 -15.16
N ALA A 62 -34.61 -18.78 -16.11
CA ALA A 62 -33.62 -19.82 -15.83
C ALA A 62 -32.30 -19.17 -15.31
N SER A 63 -31.82 -18.12 -15.96
CA SER A 63 -30.67 -17.36 -15.53
C SER A 63 -30.89 -16.69 -14.16
N ARG A 64 -32.09 -16.14 -13.92
CA ARG A 64 -32.45 -15.60 -12.60
C ARG A 64 -32.46 -16.67 -11.51
N MET A 65 -32.92 -17.88 -11.81
CA MET A 65 -32.88 -19.01 -10.88
C MET A 65 -31.43 -19.47 -10.62
N ALA A 66 -30.58 -19.49 -11.64
CA ALA A 66 -29.17 -19.81 -11.48
C ALA A 66 -28.46 -18.83 -10.54
N ILE A 67 -28.73 -17.52 -10.66
CA ILE A 67 -28.19 -16.52 -9.75
C ILE A 67 -28.68 -16.74 -8.30
N ARG A 68 -29.97 -17.01 -8.09
CA ARG A 68 -30.48 -17.34 -6.75
C ARG A 68 -29.81 -18.56 -6.15
N ARG A 69 -29.54 -19.57 -6.98
CA ARG A 69 -28.81 -20.76 -6.53
C ARG A 69 -27.36 -20.43 -6.13
N GLN A 70 -26.67 -19.59 -6.89
CA GLN A 70 -25.33 -19.12 -6.51
C GLN A 70 -25.34 -18.31 -5.20
N ILE A 71 -26.36 -17.48 -5.00
CA ILE A 71 -26.55 -16.73 -3.76
C ILE A 71 -26.78 -17.70 -2.59
N LEU A 72 -27.66 -18.68 -2.75
CA LEU A 72 -27.90 -19.70 -1.73
C LEU A 72 -26.65 -20.49 -1.40
N ASP A 73 -25.88 -20.91 -2.40
CA ASP A 73 -24.60 -21.60 -2.19
C ASP A 73 -23.63 -20.76 -1.35
N ARG A 74 -23.56 -19.45 -1.62
CA ARG A 74 -22.73 -18.51 -0.84
C ARG A 74 -23.22 -18.36 0.61
N ILE A 75 -24.53 -18.26 0.84
CA ILE A 75 -25.12 -18.21 2.17
C ILE A 75 -24.81 -19.50 2.95
N ILE A 76 -24.90 -20.65 2.28
CA ILE A 76 -24.56 -21.96 2.86
C ILE A 76 -23.07 -22.00 3.25
N GLU A 77 -22.17 -21.53 2.37
CA GLU A 77 -20.72 -21.48 2.63
C GLU A 77 -20.36 -20.60 3.83
N LEU A 78 -20.98 -19.41 3.91
CA LEU A 78 -20.80 -18.52 5.05
C LEU A 78 -21.31 -19.18 6.35
N GLU A 79 -22.48 -19.81 6.30
CA GLU A 79 -23.07 -20.46 7.48
C GLU A 79 -22.19 -21.60 7.99
N VAL A 80 -21.65 -22.42 7.11
CA VAL A 80 -20.74 -23.51 7.46
C VAL A 80 -19.49 -22.98 8.17
N LEU A 81 -18.93 -21.86 7.66
CA LEU A 81 -17.80 -21.18 8.29
C LEU A 81 -18.16 -20.63 9.67
N VAL A 82 -19.31 -19.96 9.78
CA VAL A 82 -19.79 -19.38 11.05
C VAL A 82 -19.98 -20.47 12.12
N GLN A 83 -20.65 -21.57 11.78
CA GLN A 83 -20.85 -22.67 12.73
C GLN A 83 -19.54 -23.31 13.16
N GLN A 84 -18.58 -23.45 12.25
CA GLN A 84 -17.25 -23.95 12.61
C GLN A 84 -16.49 -22.96 13.49
N ALA A 85 -16.57 -21.66 13.21
CA ALA A 85 -15.96 -20.63 14.02
C ALA A 85 -16.53 -20.58 15.45
N GLN A 86 -17.84 -20.72 15.59
CA GLN A 86 -18.52 -20.76 16.89
C GLN A 86 -18.16 -21.98 17.75
N ARG A 87 -17.78 -23.11 17.12
CA ARG A 87 -17.29 -24.32 17.82
C ARG A 87 -15.85 -24.16 18.29
N ASP A 88 -15.09 -23.26 17.69
CA ASP A 88 -13.69 -23.02 18.06
C ASP A 88 -13.63 -21.99 19.21
N THR A 89 -13.32 -22.47 20.40
CA THR A 89 -13.26 -21.63 21.63
C THR A 89 -12.17 -20.56 21.59
N ALA A 90 -11.20 -20.69 20.70
CA ALA A 90 -10.15 -19.68 20.49
C ALA A 90 -10.65 -18.46 19.69
N ILE A 91 -11.74 -18.63 18.92
CA ILE A 91 -12.33 -17.56 18.13
C ILE A 91 -13.36 -16.81 18.96
N LYS A 92 -13.01 -15.58 19.33
CA LYS A 92 -13.90 -14.70 20.10
C LYS A 92 -14.15 -13.42 19.29
N ILE A 93 -15.43 -13.07 19.16
CA ILE A 93 -15.87 -11.79 18.61
C ILE A 93 -16.52 -11.02 19.76
N THR A 94 -16.00 -9.83 20.02
CA THR A 94 -16.56 -8.95 21.05
C THR A 94 -17.71 -8.11 20.47
N GLU A 95 -18.66 -7.75 21.30
CA GLU A 95 -19.78 -6.90 20.90
C GLU A 95 -19.25 -5.52 20.44
N GLN A 96 -18.17 -5.03 21.07
CA GLN A 96 -17.56 -3.75 20.68
C GLN A 96 -17.00 -3.80 19.25
N GLU A 97 -16.32 -4.88 18.86
CA GLU A 97 -15.83 -5.04 17.46
C GLU A 97 -16.96 -4.98 16.44
N VAL A 98 -18.10 -5.62 16.76
CA VAL A 98 -19.29 -5.59 15.90
C VAL A 98 -19.87 -4.18 15.81
N LEU A 99 -20.04 -3.50 16.95
CA LEU A 99 -20.59 -2.15 17.01
C LEU A 99 -19.70 -1.14 16.28
N ASP A 100 -18.38 -1.25 16.39
CA ASP A 100 -17.43 -0.39 15.67
C ASP A 100 -17.57 -0.55 14.15
N GLN A 101 -17.72 -1.77 13.66
CA GLN A 101 -17.95 -2.05 12.24
C GLN A 101 -19.31 -1.50 11.76
N VAL A 102 -20.35 -1.70 12.56
CA VAL A 102 -21.69 -1.17 12.29
C VAL A 102 -21.66 0.35 12.21
N GLU A 103 -21.01 1.01 13.18
CA GLU A 103 -20.92 2.47 13.21
C GLU A 103 -20.14 2.99 12.01
N GLN A 104 -19.03 2.36 11.64
CA GLN A 104 -18.27 2.72 10.44
C GLN A 104 -19.12 2.59 9.16
N THR A 105 -19.85 1.48 9.03
CA THR A 105 -20.75 1.25 7.88
C THR A 105 -21.89 2.27 7.87
N TYR A 106 -22.51 2.51 9.03
CA TYR A 106 -23.55 3.52 9.19
C TYR A 106 -23.09 4.88 8.73
N GLN A 107 -21.92 5.35 9.22
CA GLN A 107 -21.37 6.65 8.85
C GLN A 107 -21.06 6.75 7.36
N ASN A 108 -20.52 5.69 6.77
CA ASN A 108 -20.19 5.67 5.34
C ASN A 108 -21.44 5.72 4.46
N VAL A 109 -22.49 5.00 4.83
CA VAL A 109 -23.77 5.01 4.10
C VAL A 109 -24.47 6.37 4.33
N ARG A 110 -24.52 6.84 5.58
CA ARG A 110 -25.16 8.11 5.93
C ARG A 110 -24.60 9.33 5.16
N LYS A 111 -23.27 9.36 4.94
CA LYS A 111 -22.60 10.43 4.17
C LYS A 111 -23.03 10.51 2.70
N GLN A 112 -23.67 9.51 2.17
CA GLN A 112 -24.13 9.48 0.77
C GLN A 112 -25.46 10.24 0.60
N PHE A 113 -26.15 10.58 1.70
CA PHE A 113 -27.45 11.26 1.69
C PHE A 113 -27.32 12.71 2.16
N ARG A 114 -28.08 13.60 1.51
CA ARG A 114 -28.04 15.04 1.78
C ARG A 114 -28.69 15.43 3.11
N SER A 115 -29.67 14.61 3.57
CA SER A 115 -30.40 14.87 4.81
C SER A 115 -30.73 13.58 5.57
N GLU A 116 -31.06 13.74 6.86
CA GLU A 116 -31.50 12.63 7.70
C GLU A 116 -32.84 12.06 7.23
N ASN A 117 -33.75 12.92 6.74
CA ASN A 117 -35.05 12.48 6.25
C ASN A 117 -34.90 11.64 4.98
N GLU A 118 -34.05 12.05 4.04
CA GLU A 118 -33.74 11.29 2.83
C GLU A 118 -33.18 9.91 3.20
N PHE A 119 -32.28 9.85 4.15
CA PHE A 119 -31.71 8.60 4.65
C PHE A 119 -32.79 7.69 5.28
N ARG A 120 -33.66 8.24 6.16
CA ARG A 120 -34.77 7.49 6.76
C ARG A 120 -35.75 6.97 5.75
N ASP A 121 -36.06 7.78 4.73
CA ASP A 121 -36.96 7.37 3.65
C ASP A 121 -36.35 6.22 2.85
N GLN A 122 -35.04 6.27 2.60
CA GLN A 122 -34.33 5.18 1.92
C GLN A 122 -34.32 3.88 2.74
N ILE A 123 -34.09 3.97 4.06
CA ILE A 123 -34.16 2.83 4.97
C ILE A 123 -35.56 2.19 4.94
N ARG A 124 -36.63 3.01 4.94
CA ARG A 124 -38.01 2.52 4.80
C ARG A 124 -38.30 1.88 3.45
N GLN A 125 -37.74 2.45 2.36
CA GLN A 125 -37.85 1.84 1.01
C GLN A 125 -37.12 0.50 0.93
N ALA A 126 -36.05 0.33 1.72
CA ALA A 126 -35.35 -0.94 1.88
C ALA A 126 -36.05 -1.91 2.86
N HIS A 127 -37.34 -1.65 3.20
CA HIS A 127 -38.17 -2.47 4.06
C HIS A 127 -37.77 -2.57 5.53
N PHE A 128 -36.90 -1.69 6.03
CA PHE A 128 -36.63 -1.59 7.46
C PHE A 128 -37.58 -0.57 8.12
N GLY A 129 -38.17 -0.94 9.23
CA GLY A 129 -39.09 -0.07 9.96
C GLY A 129 -38.40 1.11 10.62
N SER A 130 -37.13 0.97 10.99
CA SER A 130 -36.32 2.03 11.59
C SER A 130 -34.82 1.88 11.28
N ILE A 131 -34.07 2.97 11.54
CA ILE A 131 -32.59 2.94 11.48
C ILE A 131 -32.02 1.95 12.50
N GLU A 132 -32.61 1.82 13.67
CA GLU A 132 -32.21 0.90 14.72
C GLU A 132 -32.41 -0.57 14.29
N GLU A 133 -33.46 -0.86 13.57
CA GLU A 133 -33.72 -2.19 13.00
C GLU A 133 -32.68 -2.52 11.93
N TRP A 134 -32.39 -1.60 11.02
CA TRP A 134 -31.33 -1.75 10.04
C TRP A 134 -29.95 -1.94 10.70
N ARG A 135 -29.63 -1.17 11.76
CA ARG A 135 -28.36 -1.33 12.52
C ARG A 135 -28.26 -2.70 13.21
N ARG A 136 -29.36 -3.23 13.72
CA ARG A 136 -29.38 -4.60 14.28
C ARG A 136 -29.14 -5.66 13.21
N TRP A 137 -29.77 -5.50 12.06
CA TRP A 137 -29.53 -6.37 10.92
C TRP A 137 -28.05 -6.29 10.47
N LEU A 138 -27.49 -5.10 10.32
CA LEU A 138 -26.07 -4.91 10.07
C LEU A 138 -25.18 -5.62 11.09
N ALA A 139 -25.52 -5.51 12.38
CA ALA A 139 -24.74 -6.15 13.44
C ALA A 139 -24.71 -7.67 13.30
N ASP A 140 -25.83 -8.28 12.92
CA ASP A 140 -25.87 -9.72 12.67
C ASP A 140 -25.07 -10.13 11.45
N GLN A 141 -25.13 -9.38 10.36
CA GLN A 141 -24.31 -9.62 9.17
C GLN A 141 -22.81 -9.45 9.47
N GLN A 142 -22.41 -8.36 10.12
CA GLN A 142 -21.01 -8.11 10.48
C GLN A 142 -20.47 -9.17 11.42
N ARG A 143 -21.24 -9.60 12.39
CA ARG A 143 -20.85 -10.67 13.31
C ARG A 143 -20.56 -11.97 12.58
N ARG A 144 -21.39 -12.32 11.60
CA ARG A 144 -21.22 -13.53 10.78
C ARG A 144 -19.95 -13.44 9.91
N GLU A 145 -19.74 -12.31 9.26
CA GLU A 145 -18.54 -12.08 8.46
C GLU A 145 -17.26 -12.12 9.32
N LEU A 146 -17.29 -11.52 10.52
CA LEU A 146 -16.18 -11.55 11.45
C LEU A 146 -15.84 -12.98 11.90
N TYR A 147 -16.84 -13.82 12.21
CA TYR A 147 -16.61 -15.22 12.53
C TYR A 147 -15.93 -15.96 11.38
N ALA A 148 -16.40 -15.81 10.15
CA ALA A 148 -15.83 -16.44 8.97
C ALA A 148 -14.39 -15.98 8.71
N GLN A 149 -14.13 -14.67 8.79
CA GLN A 149 -12.80 -14.08 8.61
C GLN A 149 -11.81 -14.56 9.67
N ARG A 150 -12.21 -14.53 10.95
CA ARG A 150 -11.36 -14.99 12.08
C ARG A 150 -11.03 -16.48 11.97
N LEU A 151 -11.98 -17.30 11.53
CA LEU A 151 -11.72 -18.71 11.29
C LEU A 151 -10.66 -18.90 10.21
N ILE A 152 -10.84 -18.26 9.06
CA ILE A 152 -9.90 -18.37 7.94
C ILE A 152 -8.51 -17.88 8.36
N GLU A 153 -8.44 -16.77 9.09
CA GLU A 153 -7.17 -16.22 9.59
C GLU A 153 -6.49 -17.18 10.57
N ALA A 154 -7.24 -17.71 11.54
CA ALA A 154 -6.74 -18.70 12.49
C ALA A 154 -6.21 -19.97 11.78
N GLN A 155 -6.92 -20.46 10.76
CA GLN A 155 -6.48 -21.60 9.98
C GLN A 155 -5.22 -21.29 9.13
N LYS A 156 -5.09 -20.06 8.62
CA LYS A 156 -3.86 -19.59 7.94
C LYS A 156 -2.68 -19.53 8.91
N GLN A 157 -2.85 -18.91 10.06
CA GLN A 157 -1.81 -18.80 11.11
C GLN A 157 -1.38 -20.16 11.64
N ALA A 158 -2.31 -21.10 11.76
CA ALA A 158 -2.02 -22.49 12.16
C ALA A 158 -1.37 -23.33 11.04
N GLY A 159 -1.12 -22.76 9.84
CA GLY A 159 -0.55 -23.46 8.69
C GLY A 159 -1.43 -24.56 8.09
N LYS A 160 -2.72 -24.58 8.45
CA LYS A 160 -3.69 -25.58 7.97
C LYS A 160 -4.27 -25.22 6.59
N LEU A 161 -4.35 -23.92 6.27
CA LEU A 161 -4.68 -23.43 4.93
C LEU A 161 -3.40 -23.27 4.12
N ARG A 162 -3.01 -24.32 3.41
CA ARG A 162 -1.85 -24.28 2.52
C ARG A 162 -2.29 -23.80 1.14
N PRO A 163 -1.60 -22.82 0.52
CA PRO A 163 -1.90 -22.37 -0.82
C PRO A 163 -1.92 -23.55 -1.81
N ILE A 164 -2.97 -23.62 -2.63
CA ILE A 164 -3.13 -24.65 -3.67
C ILE A 164 -2.74 -24.01 -5.00
N PRO A 165 -1.67 -24.48 -5.69
CA PRO A 165 -1.25 -23.86 -6.93
C PRO A 165 -2.32 -24.03 -8.01
N PRO A 166 -2.79 -22.93 -8.63
CA PRO A 166 -3.73 -23.00 -9.73
C PRO A 166 -3.07 -23.52 -11.00
N THR A 167 -3.84 -24.14 -11.88
CA THR A 167 -3.42 -24.47 -13.23
C THR A 167 -3.35 -23.22 -14.12
N ASP A 168 -2.58 -23.29 -15.23
CA ASP A 168 -2.54 -22.17 -16.19
C ASP A 168 -3.92 -21.89 -16.81
N ALA A 169 -4.75 -22.92 -17.01
CA ALA A 169 -6.12 -22.76 -17.50
C ALA A 169 -6.98 -21.94 -16.52
N GLN A 170 -6.92 -22.25 -15.22
CA GLN A 170 -7.65 -21.50 -14.19
C GLN A 170 -7.16 -20.05 -14.09
N MET A 171 -5.85 -19.82 -14.20
CA MET A 171 -5.30 -18.46 -14.18
C MET A 171 -5.76 -17.64 -15.40
N ARG A 172 -5.79 -18.24 -16.59
CA ARG A 172 -6.29 -17.57 -17.82
C ARG A 172 -7.78 -17.31 -17.73
N GLU A 173 -8.59 -18.25 -17.28
CA GLU A 173 -10.01 -18.08 -17.06
C GLU A 173 -10.29 -16.93 -16.08
N PHE A 174 -9.60 -16.91 -14.95
CA PHE A 174 -9.69 -15.81 -13.97
C PHE A 174 -9.32 -14.46 -14.60
N TRP A 175 -8.28 -14.43 -15.42
CA TRP A 175 -7.87 -13.23 -16.14
C TRP A 175 -8.97 -12.76 -17.10
N GLU A 176 -9.49 -13.62 -17.96
CA GLU A 176 -10.53 -13.26 -18.93
C GLU A 176 -11.81 -12.72 -18.25
N GLN A 177 -12.18 -13.26 -17.10
CA GLN A 177 -13.35 -12.83 -16.34
C GLN A 177 -13.14 -11.47 -15.63
N ASN A 178 -11.88 -11.07 -15.36
CA ASN A 178 -11.57 -9.91 -14.51
C ASN A 178 -10.72 -8.83 -15.22
N LYS A 179 -10.30 -9.02 -16.46
CA LYS A 179 -9.41 -8.10 -17.18
C LYS A 179 -9.97 -6.68 -17.30
N ASP A 180 -11.27 -6.55 -17.54
CA ASP A 180 -11.93 -5.25 -17.69
C ASP A 180 -12.03 -4.46 -16.36
N GLN A 181 -11.84 -5.14 -15.23
CA GLN A 181 -11.84 -4.54 -13.90
C GLN A 181 -10.41 -4.20 -13.41
N GLN A 182 -9.38 -4.59 -14.16
CA GLN A 182 -8.02 -4.29 -13.79
C GLN A 182 -7.71 -2.80 -14.00
N PRO A 183 -6.91 -2.19 -13.12
CA PRO A 183 -6.42 -0.85 -13.36
C PRO A 183 -5.58 -0.84 -14.64
N ARG A 184 -5.65 0.24 -15.40
CA ARG A 184 -4.75 0.40 -16.54
C ARG A 184 -3.32 0.50 -16.07
N ARG A 185 -2.39 -0.09 -16.83
CA ARG A 185 -0.97 0.08 -16.60
C ARG A 185 -0.64 1.57 -16.77
N PRO A 186 0.00 2.19 -15.77
CA PRO A 186 0.48 3.56 -15.93
C PRO A 186 1.55 3.61 -17.03
N GLU A 187 1.77 4.79 -17.55
CA GLU A 187 2.93 5.04 -18.37
C GLU A 187 4.20 4.86 -17.55
N THR A 188 5.19 4.14 -18.09
CA THR A 188 6.47 3.89 -17.44
C THR A 188 7.63 4.35 -18.29
N VAL A 189 8.70 4.77 -17.62
CA VAL A 189 9.95 5.23 -18.26
C VAL A 189 11.12 4.46 -17.64
N SER A 190 12.00 3.93 -18.48
CA SER A 190 13.29 3.40 -18.07
C SER A 190 14.38 4.40 -18.43
N PHE A 191 15.25 4.72 -17.49
CA PHE A 191 16.29 5.72 -17.70
C PHE A 191 17.53 5.42 -16.88
N ARG A 192 18.68 5.96 -17.34
CA ARG A 192 19.92 6.03 -16.59
C ARG A 192 20.16 7.46 -16.13
N GLN A 193 20.82 7.61 -14.97
CA GLN A 193 21.08 8.93 -14.43
C GLN A 193 22.47 9.04 -13.82
N ILE A 194 23.05 10.24 -13.93
CA ILE A 194 24.23 10.69 -13.20
C ILE A 194 23.77 11.79 -12.27
N VAL A 195 23.62 11.46 -10.98
CA VAL A 195 23.22 12.42 -9.97
C VAL A 195 24.47 13.07 -9.38
N ILE A 196 24.55 14.39 -9.46
CA ILE A 196 25.63 15.20 -8.93
C ILE A 196 25.08 16.04 -7.78
N ARG A 197 25.56 15.81 -6.57
CA ARG A 197 25.23 16.67 -5.44
C ARG A 197 26.24 17.83 -5.35
N PRO A 198 25.75 19.06 -5.09
CA PRO A 198 26.65 20.13 -4.71
C PRO A 198 27.46 19.77 -3.46
N VAL A 199 28.75 19.98 -3.48
CA VAL A 199 29.64 19.66 -2.35
C VAL A 199 29.94 20.94 -1.56
N PRO A 200 29.75 20.93 -0.22
CA PRO A 200 30.06 22.08 0.61
C PRO A 200 31.57 22.41 0.53
N ASP A 201 31.92 23.69 0.51
CA ASP A 201 33.29 24.11 0.50
C ASP A 201 34.00 23.89 1.84
N SER A 202 35.33 24.07 1.86
CA SER A 202 36.14 23.86 3.05
C SER A 202 35.81 24.83 4.19
N ALA A 203 35.30 26.03 3.89
CA ALA A 203 34.87 26.99 4.90
C ALA A 203 33.58 26.56 5.58
N ALA A 204 32.57 26.14 4.82
CA ALA A 204 31.33 25.59 5.37
C ALA A 204 31.56 24.33 6.20
N LYS A 205 32.44 23.42 5.72
CA LYS A 205 32.85 22.23 6.51
C LYS A 205 33.48 22.59 7.83
N ARG A 206 34.42 23.57 7.84
CA ARG A 206 35.07 24.03 9.11
C ARG A 206 34.05 24.62 10.09
N ILE A 207 33.10 25.42 9.60
CA ILE A 207 32.05 26.02 10.45
C ILE A 207 31.16 24.92 11.04
N ALA A 208 30.67 23.99 10.24
CA ALA A 208 29.83 22.91 10.70
C ALA A 208 30.56 22.00 11.71
N ARG A 209 31.84 21.69 11.45
CA ARG A 209 32.68 20.92 12.37
C ARG A 209 32.86 21.62 13.70
N ALA A 210 33.20 22.91 13.69
CA ALA A 210 33.38 23.71 14.93
C ALA A 210 32.06 23.77 15.74
N ARG A 211 30.91 23.89 15.08
CA ARG A 211 29.59 23.84 15.70
C ARG A 211 29.35 22.46 16.36
N ALA A 212 29.64 21.36 15.66
CA ALA A 212 29.52 20.02 16.20
C ALA A 212 30.47 19.80 17.41
N GLU A 213 31.73 20.26 17.33
CA GLU A 213 32.71 20.16 18.42
C GLU A 213 32.25 20.94 19.64
N SER A 214 31.72 22.16 19.47
CA SER A 214 31.18 22.95 20.58
C SER A 214 30.00 22.25 21.25
N LEU A 215 29.07 21.70 20.47
CA LEU A 215 27.93 20.96 20.98
C LEU A 215 28.37 19.67 21.70
N MET A 216 29.34 18.95 21.17
CA MET A 216 29.90 17.75 21.80
C MET A 216 30.47 18.08 23.18
N VAL A 217 31.18 19.22 23.36
CA VAL A 217 31.70 19.64 24.65
C VAL A 217 30.58 19.91 25.66
N GLU A 218 29.50 20.56 25.24
CA GLU A 218 28.33 20.80 26.10
C GLU A 218 27.66 19.49 26.54
N LEU A 219 27.47 18.54 25.59
CA LEU A 219 26.92 17.22 25.87
C LEU A 219 27.78 16.43 26.88
N ARG A 220 29.10 16.47 26.73
CA ARG A 220 30.02 15.83 27.67
C ARG A 220 30.02 16.47 29.04
N ARG A 221 29.60 17.74 29.15
CA ARG A 221 29.42 18.45 30.44
C ARG A 221 28.06 18.14 31.09
N GLY A 222 27.23 17.31 30.47
CA GLY A 222 25.99 16.84 31.05
C GLY A 222 24.72 17.49 30.45
N ALA A 223 24.82 18.21 29.33
CA ALA A 223 23.63 18.67 28.62
C ALA A 223 22.80 17.47 28.15
N ASP A 224 21.47 17.62 28.17
CA ASP A 224 20.57 16.56 27.76
C ASP A 224 20.66 16.32 26.24
N PHE A 225 21.02 15.10 25.86
CA PHE A 225 21.26 14.73 24.47
C PHE A 225 19.99 14.82 23.61
N ALA A 226 18.85 14.39 24.14
CA ALA A 226 17.61 14.39 23.38
C ALA A 226 17.11 15.82 23.11
N THR A 227 17.24 16.72 24.10
CA THR A 227 16.93 18.14 23.94
C THR A 227 17.87 18.81 22.93
N ALA A 228 19.14 18.49 22.97
CA ALA A 228 20.13 19.00 22.02
C ALA A 228 19.86 18.50 20.60
N ALA A 229 19.52 17.22 20.44
CA ALA A 229 19.14 16.65 19.13
C ALA A 229 17.92 17.34 18.54
N LYS A 230 16.85 17.54 19.32
CA LYS A 230 15.63 18.26 18.87
C LYS A 230 15.92 19.67 18.40
N ARG A 231 16.93 20.33 19.01
CA ARG A 231 17.21 21.74 18.73
C ARG A 231 18.24 21.95 17.63
N PHE A 232 19.20 21.08 17.50
CA PHE A 232 20.40 21.31 16.70
C PHE A 232 20.64 20.28 15.60
N SER A 233 19.96 19.13 15.63
CA SER A 233 20.18 18.10 14.60
C SER A 233 19.48 18.50 13.30
N ASP A 234 20.24 18.39 12.20
CA ASP A 234 19.74 18.58 10.83
C ASP A 234 19.12 17.28 10.27
N ASP A 235 19.15 16.17 11.02
CA ASP A 235 18.46 14.93 10.62
C ASP A 235 16.98 14.98 10.96
N SER A 236 16.14 15.34 9.99
CA SER A 236 14.69 15.42 10.15
C SER A 236 14.02 14.09 10.53
N GLY A 237 14.67 12.95 10.23
CA GLY A 237 14.14 11.62 10.53
C GLY A 237 14.15 11.26 12.01
N SER A 238 15.19 11.71 12.74
CA SER A 238 15.38 11.36 14.17
C SER A 238 15.35 12.57 15.14
N ALA A 239 15.56 13.79 14.64
CA ALA A 239 15.64 14.98 15.48
C ALA A 239 14.44 15.15 16.43
N ALA A 240 13.22 15.02 15.92
CA ALA A 240 11.97 15.17 16.69
C ALA A 240 11.85 14.13 17.82
N GLN A 241 12.43 12.94 17.64
CA GLN A 241 12.51 11.85 18.61
C GLN A 241 13.78 11.95 19.48
N GLY A 242 14.47 13.11 19.51
CA GLY A 242 15.69 13.31 20.28
C GLY A 242 16.90 12.54 19.75
N GLY A 243 16.97 12.38 18.44
CA GLY A 243 18.07 11.73 17.73
C GLY A 243 18.03 10.20 17.78
N GLU A 244 16.93 9.57 18.16
CA GLU A 244 16.81 8.12 18.33
C GLU A 244 16.83 7.39 16.99
N LEU A 245 17.77 6.43 16.84
CA LEU A 245 17.93 5.61 15.65
C LEU A 245 17.32 4.21 15.79
N GLY A 246 16.87 3.84 17.02
CA GLY A 246 16.46 2.48 17.31
C GLY A 246 17.64 1.50 17.38
N TRP A 247 17.31 0.19 17.40
CA TRP A 247 18.29 -0.88 17.33
C TRP A 247 18.74 -1.11 15.89
N PHE A 248 20.04 -1.15 15.65
CA PHE A 248 20.60 -1.47 14.34
C PHE A 248 21.83 -2.36 14.41
N ARG A 249 22.08 -3.09 13.33
CA ARG A 249 23.20 -4.01 13.12
C ARG A 249 24.26 -3.36 12.25
N ARG A 250 25.44 -4.01 12.19
CA ARG A 250 26.45 -3.65 11.19
C ARG A 250 25.91 -3.81 9.77
N GLY A 251 26.32 -2.90 8.88
CA GLY A 251 25.89 -2.85 7.49
C GLY A 251 24.64 -2.01 7.24
N VAL A 252 24.03 -1.39 8.26
CA VAL A 252 22.86 -0.52 8.15
C VAL A 252 23.24 0.94 7.98
N MET A 253 24.30 1.39 8.68
CA MET A 253 24.77 2.77 8.65
C MET A 253 26.00 2.92 7.76
N VAL A 254 26.35 4.17 7.40
CA VAL A 254 27.60 4.42 6.68
C VAL A 254 28.80 4.04 7.54
N LYS A 255 29.86 3.60 6.86
CA LYS A 255 31.01 2.93 7.50
C LYS A 255 31.62 3.74 8.64
N GLU A 256 31.86 5.02 8.44
CA GLU A 256 32.50 5.91 9.42
C GLU A 256 31.65 6.06 10.69
N PHE A 257 30.32 6.16 10.51
CA PHE A 257 29.38 6.20 11.62
C PHE A 257 29.35 4.87 12.37
N GLU A 258 29.23 3.78 11.63
CA GLU A 258 29.15 2.42 12.19
C GLU A 258 30.41 2.05 12.94
N ASP A 259 31.60 2.28 12.36
CA ASP A 259 32.85 1.99 12.97
C ASP A 259 33.00 2.70 14.34
N MET A 260 32.56 3.98 14.42
CA MET A 260 32.58 4.71 15.69
C MET A 260 31.53 4.17 16.66
N ALA A 261 30.26 4.02 16.21
CA ALA A 261 29.15 3.63 17.08
C ALA A 261 29.42 2.28 17.79
N PHE A 262 29.93 1.29 17.06
CA PHE A 262 30.24 -0.03 17.64
C PHE A 262 31.50 -0.09 18.51
N HIS A 263 32.30 0.98 18.59
CA HIS A 263 33.44 1.09 19.53
C HIS A 263 33.05 1.78 20.84
N LEU A 264 31.88 2.44 20.90
CA LEU A 264 31.45 3.14 22.10
C LEU A 264 30.81 2.18 23.12
N ARG A 265 31.00 2.49 24.40
CA ARG A 265 30.28 1.84 25.49
C ARG A 265 28.94 2.50 25.74
N PRO A 266 27.96 1.77 26.33
CA PRO A 266 26.73 2.39 26.77
C PRO A 266 26.94 3.63 27.65
N GLY A 267 26.30 4.73 27.28
CA GLY A 267 26.43 6.03 27.93
C GLY A 267 27.51 6.94 27.35
N GLU A 268 28.45 6.42 26.57
CA GLU A 268 29.50 7.23 25.95
C GLU A 268 29.02 8.10 24.80
N ILE A 269 29.61 9.29 24.68
CA ILE A 269 29.42 10.25 23.59
C ILE A 269 30.68 10.26 22.73
N SER A 270 30.54 10.06 21.43
CA SER A 270 31.62 10.02 20.45
C SER A 270 32.39 11.35 20.37
N PRO A 271 33.62 11.35 19.85
CA PRO A 271 34.14 12.53 19.16
C PRO A 271 33.22 12.84 17.94
N VAL A 272 33.46 14.00 17.33
CA VAL A 272 32.77 14.36 16.08
C VAL A 272 33.24 13.43 14.96
N VAL A 273 32.25 12.77 14.28
CA VAL A 273 32.48 11.82 13.18
C VAL A 273 32.07 12.48 11.87
N GLU A 274 33.00 12.59 10.92
CA GLU A 274 32.69 13.08 9.58
C GLU A 274 32.19 11.91 8.70
N THR A 275 31.09 12.12 8.00
CA THR A 275 30.51 11.19 7.01
C THR A 275 30.13 11.96 5.73
N PRO A 276 29.71 11.31 4.65
CA PRO A 276 29.17 12.00 3.50
C PRO A 276 27.95 12.90 3.78
N PHE A 277 27.25 12.69 4.89
CA PHE A 277 26.07 13.48 5.30
C PHE A 277 26.44 14.72 6.13
N GLY A 278 27.60 14.76 6.72
CA GLY A 278 28.03 15.84 7.60
C GLY A 278 28.76 15.35 8.85
N PHE A 279 28.62 16.08 9.94
CA PHE A 279 29.32 15.84 11.20
C PHE A 279 28.35 15.27 12.24
N HIS A 280 28.60 14.06 12.70
CA HIS A 280 27.79 13.36 13.68
C HIS A 280 28.38 13.38 15.07
N ILE A 281 27.49 13.50 16.06
CA ILE A 281 27.79 13.20 17.47
C ILE A 281 26.88 12.01 17.82
N ILE A 282 27.50 10.91 18.28
CA ILE A 282 26.81 9.63 18.52
C ILE A 282 26.82 9.34 20.01
N LYS A 283 25.69 8.84 20.53
CA LYS A 283 25.58 8.32 21.88
C LYS A 283 25.01 6.94 21.87
N VAL A 284 25.73 5.95 22.35
CA VAL A 284 25.20 4.59 22.50
C VAL A 284 24.43 4.51 23.82
N GLU A 285 23.21 4.03 23.80
CA GLU A 285 22.38 3.84 24.99
C GLU A 285 22.46 2.41 25.53
N ARG A 286 22.41 1.42 24.67
CA ARG A 286 22.49 -0.01 25.01
C ARG A 286 23.18 -0.80 23.91
N THR A 287 23.76 -1.93 24.31
CA THR A 287 24.43 -2.87 23.39
C THR A 287 23.90 -4.28 23.60
N GLN A 288 23.80 -5.01 22.51
CA GLN A 288 23.54 -6.46 22.45
C GLN A 288 24.60 -7.12 21.56
N PRO A 289 24.76 -8.45 21.55
CA PRO A 289 25.85 -9.10 20.83
C PRO A 289 25.97 -8.72 19.34
N ALA A 290 24.87 -8.41 18.66
CA ALA A 290 24.85 -8.07 17.23
C ALA A 290 24.25 -6.70 16.91
N GLU A 291 23.72 -5.97 17.90
CA GLU A 291 22.95 -4.74 17.70
C GLU A 291 23.30 -3.70 18.76
N ILE A 292 23.15 -2.44 18.40
CA ILE A 292 23.27 -1.33 19.34
C ILE A 292 22.04 -0.43 19.24
N LEU A 293 21.66 0.14 20.39
CA LEU A 293 20.66 1.20 20.48
C LEU A 293 21.42 2.51 20.64
N ALA A 294 21.24 3.44 19.71
CA ALA A 294 21.96 4.69 19.72
C ALA A 294 21.08 5.90 19.38
N ARG A 295 21.58 7.05 19.78
CA ARG A 295 21.12 8.37 19.34
C ARG A 295 22.21 9.09 18.59
N HIS A 296 21.84 9.99 17.69
CA HIS A 296 22.80 10.88 17.06
C HIS A 296 22.28 12.32 16.92
N ILE A 297 23.23 13.21 16.69
CA ILE A 297 22.98 14.58 16.23
C ILE A 297 23.80 14.77 14.96
N LEU A 298 23.16 15.20 13.90
CA LEU A 298 23.79 15.51 12.62
C LEU A 298 23.89 17.03 12.48
N ILE A 299 25.07 17.53 12.14
CA ILE A 299 25.30 18.92 11.73
C ILE A 299 25.80 18.91 10.29
N THR A 300 24.98 19.40 9.38
CA THR A 300 25.29 19.45 7.94
C THR A 300 26.00 20.75 7.58
N PRO A 301 27.10 20.72 6.79
CA PRO A 301 27.68 21.94 6.23
C PRO A 301 26.70 22.60 5.25
N GLU A 302 26.57 23.91 5.30
CA GLU A 302 25.72 24.65 4.39
C GLU A 302 26.21 24.59 2.93
N ILE A 303 25.29 24.40 2.00
CA ILE A 303 25.53 24.45 0.56
C ILE A 303 25.16 25.84 0.05
N SER A 304 26.15 26.58 -0.41
CA SER A 304 25.92 27.89 -1.00
C SER A 304 25.42 27.79 -2.46
N SER A 305 24.80 28.85 -2.96
CA SER A 305 24.42 28.95 -4.37
C SER A 305 25.59 28.78 -5.33
N ALA A 306 26.80 29.21 -4.93
CA ALA A 306 28.02 29.02 -5.71
C ALA A 306 28.35 27.52 -5.90
N GLN A 307 28.14 26.69 -4.89
CA GLN A 307 28.37 25.25 -4.99
C GLN A 307 27.34 24.57 -5.91
N VAL A 308 26.10 25.06 -5.92
CA VAL A 308 25.07 24.60 -6.85
C VAL A 308 25.47 24.95 -8.31
N VAL A 309 25.97 26.15 -8.53
CA VAL A 309 26.48 26.58 -9.88
C VAL A 309 27.64 25.69 -10.31
N ILE A 310 28.58 25.36 -9.45
CA ILE A 310 29.70 24.45 -9.78
C ILE A 310 29.19 23.06 -10.14
N ALA A 311 28.27 22.51 -9.37
CA ALA A 311 27.66 21.21 -9.67
C ALA A 311 26.89 21.23 -11.00
N ARG A 312 26.21 22.33 -11.29
CA ARG A 312 25.52 22.54 -12.57
C ARG A 312 26.47 22.57 -13.74
N HIS A 313 27.56 23.33 -13.66
CA HIS A 313 28.58 23.37 -14.71
C HIS A 313 29.22 22.00 -14.94
N LEU A 314 29.46 21.22 -13.89
CA LEU A 314 29.93 19.84 -14.06
C LEU A 314 28.91 19.00 -14.83
N ALA A 315 27.63 19.05 -14.43
CA ALA A 315 26.57 18.31 -15.12
C ALA A 315 26.43 18.72 -16.60
N ASP A 316 26.44 20.02 -16.89
CA ASP A 316 26.38 20.55 -18.27
C ASP A 316 27.60 20.06 -19.06
N SER A 317 28.80 20.05 -18.49
CA SER A 317 30.00 19.52 -19.13
C SER A 317 29.91 18.02 -19.43
N LEU A 318 29.36 17.24 -18.51
CA LEU A 318 29.13 15.79 -18.73
C LEU A 318 28.07 15.56 -19.81
N HIS A 319 27.00 16.34 -19.80
CA HIS A 319 25.98 16.30 -20.83
C HIS A 319 26.58 16.61 -22.20
N ASP A 320 27.40 17.69 -22.37
CA ASP A 320 28.04 18.05 -23.60
C ASP A 320 29.00 16.96 -24.09
N LEU A 321 29.77 16.33 -23.18
CA LEU A 321 30.61 15.18 -23.50
C LEU A 321 29.82 13.99 -24.05
N LEU A 322 28.59 13.79 -23.58
CA LEU A 322 27.69 12.72 -24.04
C LEU A 322 27.06 13.07 -25.39
N VAL A 323 26.74 14.35 -25.63
CA VAL A 323 26.20 14.85 -26.93
C VAL A 323 27.25 14.82 -28.04
N GLN A 324 28.50 15.18 -27.73
CA GLN A 324 29.57 15.30 -28.71
C GLN A 324 30.22 13.99 -29.15
N ASP A 325 29.73 12.84 -28.63
CA ASP A 325 30.28 11.54 -29.03
C ASP A 325 29.66 11.08 -30.35
N PRO A 326 30.30 11.40 -31.50
CA PRO A 326 29.75 11.03 -32.77
C PRO A 326 29.88 9.52 -32.96
N VAL A 327 28.93 8.96 -33.65
CA VAL A 327 28.96 7.65 -34.29
C VAL A 327 30.31 7.45 -34.98
N GLY A 328 31.28 6.77 -34.32
CA GLY A 328 32.62 6.56 -34.93
C GLY A 328 33.72 6.14 -33.96
N SER A 329 33.60 6.37 -32.66
CA SER A 329 34.62 6.00 -31.66
C SER A 329 34.61 4.51 -31.24
N GLY A 330 33.66 3.72 -31.73
CA GLY A 330 33.47 2.33 -31.32
C GLY A 330 32.94 2.14 -29.89
N VAL A 331 32.73 3.24 -29.18
CA VAL A 331 32.13 3.26 -27.82
C VAL A 331 30.68 3.63 -27.97
N THR A 332 29.79 2.77 -27.52
CA THR A 332 28.36 3.10 -27.52
C THR A 332 28.05 4.17 -26.48
N LEU A 333 27.06 5.05 -26.73
CA LEU A 333 26.60 6.07 -25.77
C LEU A 333 26.39 5.48 -24.38
N GLY A 334 25.81 4.28 -24.31
CA GLY A 334 25.58 3.55 -23.06
C GLY A 334 26.85 3.25 -22.28
N SER A 335 27.91 2.78 -22.92
CA SER A 335 29.18 2.48 -22.25
C SER A 335 29.88 3.72 -21.73
N LYS A 336 29.79 4.83 -22.47
CA LYS A 336 30.36 6.14 -22.05
C LYS A 336 29.58 6.71 -20.88
N PHE A 337 28.23 6.65 -20.94
CA PHE A 337 27.37 7.05 -19.83
C PHE A 337 27.74 6.30 -18.56
N ASP A 338 27.88 4.96 -18.64
CA ASP A 338 28.22 4.12 -17.47
C ASP A 338 29.62 4.44 -16.90
N GLN A 339 30.59 4.76 -17.75
CA GLN A 339 31.91 5.19 -17.30
C GLN A 339 31.86 6.51 -16.54
N LEU A 340 31.13 7.50 -17.09
CA LEU A 340 30.96 8.80 -16.41
C LEU A 340 30.14 8.65 -15.13
N ALA A 341 29.08 7.83 -15.13
CA ALA A 341 28.30 7.53 -13.93
C ALA A 341 29.12 6.84 -12.84
N LYS A 342 30.06 5.97 -13.20
CA LYS A 342 30.97 5.35 -12.25
C LYS A 342 31.91 6.36 -11.57
N THR A 343 32.31 7.39 -12.31
CA THR A 343 33.28 8.38 -11.84
C THR A 343 32.65 9.56 -11.10
N TYR A 344 31.51 10.05 -11.57
CA TYR A 344 30.94 11.32 -11.14
C TYR A 344 29.60 11.20 -10.41
N ALA A 345 28.87 10.08 -10.55
CA ALA A 345 27.58 9.96 -9.86
C ALA A 345 27.76 9.78 -8.36
N ASP A 346 26.86 10.37 -7.60
CA ASP A 346 26.72 10.10 -6.16
C ASP A 346 26.53 8.58 -5.94
N PRO A 347 27.41 7.93 -5.14
CA PRO A 347 27.34 6.51 -4.89
C PRO A 347 26.08 6.08 -4.10
N LEU A 348 25.39 7.01 -3.45
CA LEU A 348 24.19 6.75 -2.67
C LEU A 348 22.91 6.81 -3.51
N GLU A 349 23.00 7.29 -4.76
CA GLU A 349 21.86 7.41 -5.67
C GLU A 349 21.79 6.25 -6.66
N PRO A 350 20.58 5.77 -6.99
CA PRO A 350 20.43 4.78 -8.04
C PRO A 350 20.87 5.32 -9.39
N LYS A 351 21.59 4.52 -10.18
CA LYS A 351 22.09 4.90 -11.51
C LYS A 351 21.15 4.48 -12.63
N LEU A 352 20.22 3.58 -12.35
CA LEU A 352 19.28 2.99 -13.29
C LEU A 352 17.90 2.92 -12.66
N ALA A 353 16.88 3.27 -13.42
CA ALA A 353 15.48 3.02 -13.12
C ALA A 353 14.87 2.25 -14.30
N GLU A 354 14.25 1.11 -14.01
CA GLU A 354 13.57 0.29 -15.01
C GLU A 354 12.07 0.33 -14.78
N ASP A 355 11.31 0.56 -15.86
CA ASP A 355 9.84 0.59 -15.86
C ASP A 355 9.22 1.42 -14.71
N ALA A 356 9.87 2.53 -14.35
CA ALA A 356 9.40 3.42 -13.29
C ALA A 356 8.08 4.10 -13.71
N PRO A 357 7.00 4.00 -12.92
CA PRO A 357 5.76 4.70 -13.22
C PRO A 357 5.97 6.21 -13.24
N LEU A 358 5.56 6.87 -14.33
CA LEU A 358 5.74 8.32 -14.50
C LEU A 358 5.12 9.12 -13.34
N THR A 359 4.01 8.65 -12.79
CA THR A 359 3.29 9.28 -11.68
C THR A 359 3.99 9.17 -10.32
N GLU A 360 4.97 8.28 -10.18
CA GLU A 360 5.72 8.05 -8.93
C GLU A 360 7.09 8.76 -8.93
N LEU A 361 7.49 9.32 -10.08
CA LEU A 361 8.74 10.07 -10.21
C LEU A 361 8.64 11.45 -9.56
N PRO A 362 9.77 12.10 -9.21
CA PRO A 362 9.80 13.49 -8.78
C PRO A 362 9.13 14.43 -9.79
N PRO A 363 8.50 15.54 -9.35
CA PRO A 363 7.77 16.46 -10.24
C PRO A 363 8.60 16.97 -11.43
N GLU A 364 9.87 17.22 -11.22
CA GLU A 364 10.81 17.70 -12.24
C GLU A 364 11.00 16.68 -13.36
N TYR A 365 11.05 15.38 -13.01
CA TYR A 365 11.13 14.28 -13.98
C TYR A 365 9.80 14.08 -14.69
N GLN A 366 8.67 14.17 -13.95
CA GLN A 366 7.34 14.07 -14.56
C GLN A 366 7.17 15.16 -15.63
N GLN A 367 7.55 16.40 -15.31
CA GLN A 367 7.46 17.52 -16.25
C GLN A 367 8.38 17.30 -17.46
N LEU A 368 9.64 16.88 -17.23
CA LEU A 368 10.59 16.62 -18.30
C LEU A 368 10.05 15.54 -19.25
N PHE A 369 9.64 14.40 -18.71
CA PHE A 369 9.20 13.25 -19.51
C PHE A 369 7.83 13.45 -20.15
N THR A 370 6.99 14.35 -19.63
CA THR A 370 5.74 14.76 -20.27
C THR A 370 5.99 15.68 -21.46
N ASN A 371 6.93 16.62 -21.32
CA ASN A 371 7.25 17.59 -22.37
C ASN A 371 8.12 17.00 -23.47
N ASP A 372 8.99 16.06 -23.16
CA ASP A 372 9.87 15.38 -24.12
C ASP A 372 9.71 13.85 -24.03
N THR A 373 8.98 13.31 -24.98
CA THR A 373 8.66 11.87 -25.05
C THR A 373 9.70 11.05 -25.81
N THR A 374 10.76 11.66 -26.33
CA THR A 374 11.81 10.97 -27.11
C THR A 374 12.70 10.10 -26.22
N LEU A 375 13.39 9.13 -26.81
CA LEU A 375 14.45 8.38 -26.15
C LEU A 375 15.77 9.16 -26.25
N GLY A 376 16.76 8.77 -25.43
CA GLY A 376 18.11 9.35 -25.45
C GLY A 376 18.34 10.39 -24.36
N LEU A 377 19.41 11.14 -24.53
CA LEU A 377 19.89 12.13 -23.55
C LEU A 377 18.89 13.28 -23.41
N LYS A 378 18.69 13.71 -22.15
CA LYS A 378 17.77 14.79 -21.79
C LYS A 378 18.51 16.02 -21.29
N PRO A 379 17.91 17.21 -21.35
CA PRO A 379 18.45 18.39 -20.70
C PRO A 379 18.76 18.13 -19.22
N VAL A 380 19.79 18.79 -18.68
CA VAL A 380 20.18 18.67 -17.29
C VAL A 380 19.06 19.19 -16.39
N VAL A 381 18.65 18.37 -15.42
CA VAL A 381 17.58 18.66 -14.47
C VAL A 381 18.18 19.06 -13.13
N ALA A 382 17.57 20.04 -12.48
CA ALA A 382 17.81 20.35 -11.07
C ALA A 382 16.61 19.87 -10.25
N GLU A 383 16.85 18.97 -9.31
CA GLU A 383 15.87 18.40 -8.39
C GLU A 383 16.13 18.90 -6.97
N GLY A 384 15.10 19.30 -6.26
CA GLY A 384 15.17 19.66 -4.84
C GLY A 384 14.56 21.02 -4.51
N LEU A 385 14.05 21.15 -3.29
CA LEU A 385 13.31 22.33 -2.82
C LEU A 385 14.22 23.49 -2.39
N ASN A 386 15.48 23.22 -2.06
CA ASN A 386 16.44 24.22 -1.59
C ASN A 386 17.87 23.79 -1.92
N THR A 387 18.85 24.68 -1.73
CA THR A 387 20.26 24.43 -2.03
C THR A 387 20.84 23.23 -1.29
N GLN A 388 20.40 22.98 -0.05
CA GLN A 388 20.90 21.90 0.80
C GLN A 388 20.53 20.49 0.28
N HIS A 389 19.37 20.39 -0.38
CA HIS A 389 18.88 19.12 -0.91
C HIS A 389 18.89 19.07 -2.45
N MET A 390 19.56 20.04 -3.07
CA MET A 390 19.66 20.14 -4.51
C MET A 390 20.47 18.98 -5.09
N LYS A 391 19.96 18.38 -6.15
CA LYS A 391 20.65 17.42 -7.01
C LYS A 391 20.62 17.94 -8.44
N ILE A 392 21.73 17.81 -9.13
CA ILE A 392 21.84 18.13 -10.56
C ILE A 392 21.99 16.81 -11.30
N VAL A 393 21.11 16.56 -12.26
CA VAL A 393 20.97 15.22 -12.85
C VAL A 393 21.12 15.28 -14.36
N VAL A 394 21.99 14.42 -14.88
CA VAL A 394 22.10 14.11 -16.30
C VAL A 394 21.34 12.80 -16.55
N LEU A 395 20.36 12.83 -17.46
CA LEU A 395 19.43 11.74 -17.72
C LEU A 395 19.54 11.20 -19.14
N GLU A 396 19.48 9.89 -19.31
CA GLU A 396 19.28 9.23 -20.59
C GLU A 396 18.09 8.29 -20.53
N VAL A 397 17.05 8.56 -21.31
CA VAL A 397 15.88 7.69 -21.42
C VAL A 397 16.20 6.53 -22.34
N THR A 398 16.12 5.31 -21.83
CA THR A 398 16.47 4.06 -22.54
C THR A 398 15.25 3.35 -23.11
N ALA A 399 14.11 3.45 -22.42
CA ALA A 399 12.85 2.87 -22.89
C ALA A 399 11.64 3.65 -22.34
N ARG A 400 10.53 3.54 -23.04
CA ARG A 400 9.24 4.11 -22.64
C ARG A 400 8.12 3.16 -23.02
N LYS A 401 7.21 2.92 -22.11
CA LYS A 401 6.01 2.14 -22.35
C LYS A 401 4.80 3.01 -22.04
N GLY A 402 3.98 3.29 -23.05
CA GLY A 402 2.76 4.08 -22.88
C GLY A 402 1.79 3.45 -21.90
N ALA A 403 0.90 4.28 -21.34
CA ALA A 403 -0.24 3.77 -20.59
C ALA A 403 -1.07 2.82 -21.45
N GLY A 404 -1.56 1.74 -20.86
CA GLY A 404 -2.28 0.73 -21.61
C GLY A 404 -3.02 -0.24 -20.72
N GLU A 405 -3.61 -1.25 -21.32
CA GLU A 405 -4.15 -2.39 -20.60
C GLU A 405 -3.01 -3.27 -20.08
N LEU A 406 -3.20 -3.82 -18.88
CA LEU A 406 -2.27 -4.83 -18.37
C LEU A 406 -2.37 -6.08 -19.25
N ALA A 407 -1.24 -6.67 -19.58
CA ALA A 407 -1.23 -8.00 -20.20
C ALA A 407 -1.32 -9.08 -19.11
N TYR A 408 -1.76 -10.28 -19.49
CA TYR A 408 -1.81 -11.42 -18.57
C TYR A 408 -0.45 -11.67 -17.88
N GLU A 409 0.64 -11.58 -18.63
CA GLU A 409 1.99 -11.82 -18.08
C GLU A 409 2.40 -10.78 -17.03
N ASP A 410 1.93 -9.53 -17.13
CA ASP A 410 2.20 -8.46 -16.15
C ASP A 410 1.62 -8.77 -14.77
N VAL A 411 0.53 -9.55 -14.73
CA VAL A 411 -0.24 -9.84 -13.51
C VAL A 411 -0.24 -11.31 -13.11
N LYS A 412 0.37 -12.19 -13.90
CA LYS A 412 0.35 -13.65 -13.72
C LYS A 412 0.77 -14.10 -12.33
N LEU A 413 1.83 -13.52 -11.77
CA LEU A 413 2.29 -13.87 -10.42
C LEU A 413 1.27 -13.44 -9.35
N ARG A 414 0.66 -12.27 -9.52
CA ARG A 414 -0.38 -11.77 -8.62
C ARG A 414 -1.64 -12.61 -8.70
N ILE A 415 -2.06 -12.99 -9.92
CA ILE A 415 -3.19 -13.92 -10.14
C ILE A 415 -2.89 -15.27 -9.48
N ARG A 416 -1.69 -15.82 -9.69
CA ARG A 416 -1.29 -17.09 -9.07
C ARG A 416 -1.41 -17.04 -7.56
N ALA A 417 -0.87 -16.01 -6.92
CA ALA A 417 -0.91 -15.86 -5.46
C ALA A 417 -2.35 -15.74 -4.94
N SER A 418 -3.16 -14.84 -5.54
CA SER A 418 -4.55 -14.63 -5.15
C SER A 418 -5.39 -15.90 -5.34
N LEU A 419 -5.25 -16.56 -6.49
CA LEU A 419 -6.04 -17.75 -6.81
C LEU A 419 -5.60 -18.98 -5.98
N SER A 420 -4.32 -19.08 -5.62
CA SER A 420 -3.83 -20.13 -4.72
C SER A 420 -4.49 -20.05 -3.35
N ASP A 421 -4.63 -18.84 -2.80
CA ASP A 421 -5.31 -18.61 -1.52
C ASP A 421 -6.81 -18.91 -1.62
N GLN A 422 -7.47 -18.46 -2.69
CA GLN A 422 -8.89 -18.71 -2.94
C GLN A 422 -9.19 -20.21 -3.06
N LEU A 423 -8.35 -20.96 -3.78
CA LEU A 423 -8.49 -22.41 -3.92
C LEU A 423 -8.30 -23.14 -2.59
N ALA A 424 -7.37 -22.69 -1.74
CA ALA A 424 -7.18 -23.24 -0.41
C ALA A 424 -8.41 -23.02 0.48
N ILE A 425 -8.97 -21.80 0.47
CA ILE A 425 -10.20 -21.47 1.21
C ILE A 425 -11.37 -22.30 0.68
N LYS A 426 -11.55 -22.37 -0.64
CA LYS A 426 -12.61 -23.17 -1.25
C LYS A 426 -12.51 -24.64 -0.84
N HIS A 427 -11.32 -25.23 -0.91
CA HIS A 427 -11.09 -26.62 -0.49
C HIS A 427 -11.45 -26.83 0.99
N PHE A 428 -11.08 -25.88 1.84
CA PHE A 428 -11.44 -25.94 3.27
C PHE A 428 -12.96 -25.84 3.48
N VAL A 429 -13.64 -24.94 2.80
CA VAL A 429 -15.12 -24.83 2.85
C VAL A 429 -15.77 -26.12 2.36
N ASP A 430 -15.27 -26.69 1.25
CA ASP A 430 -15.79 -27.97 0.73
C ASP A 430 -15.59 -29.14 1.71
N GLN A 431 -14.51 -29.16 2.49
CA GLN A 431 -14.31 -30.12 3.56
C GLN A 431 -15.34 -29.93 4.69
N LEU A 432 -15.57 -28.68 5.10
CA LEU A 432 -16.56 -28.37 6.13
C LEU A 432 -17.99 -28.70 5.69
N LYS A 433 -18.33 -28.43 4.42
CA LYS A 433 -19.64 -28.81 3.84
C LYS A 433 -19.89 -30.31 3.90
N ARG A 434 -18.86 -31.14 3.68
CA ARG A 434 -18.98 -32.62 3.79
C ARG A 434 -19.21 -33.11 5.24
N GLN A 435 -18.79 -32.32 6.21
CA GLN A 435 -18.92 -32.64 7.66
C GLN A 435 -20.18 -32.04 8.30
N THR A 436 -20.89 -31.18 7.57
CA THR A 436 -22.08 -30.47 8.03
C THR A 436 -23.32 -31.04 7.34
N TYR A 437 -24.41 -31.24 8.11
CA TYR A 437 -25.68 -31.60 7.52
C TYR A 437 -26.20 -30.44 6.66
N ILE A 438 -26.45 -30.70 5.37
CA ILE A 438 -26.98 -29.71 4.43
C ILE A 438 -28.12 -30.35 3.66
N ASP A 439 -29.31 -29.74 3.73
CA ASP A 439 -30.53 -30.15 3.00
C ASP A 439 -31.04 -28.95 2.19
N ILE A 440 -30.98 -29.03 0.86
CA ILE A 440 -31.38 -27.96 -0.07
C ILE A 440 -32.75 -28.28 -0.65
N ARG A 441 -33.70 -27.33 -0.56
CA ARG A 441 -35.10 -27.44 -0.91
C ARG A 441 -35.55 -26.40 -1.93
N LEU A 442 -34.67 -25.92 -2.75
CA LEU A 442 -34.93 -24.83 -3.75
C LEU A 442 -35.85 -25.26 -4.84
#